data_94318be1f392f8fef9198f2f72a70f54
#
_entry.id   94318be1f392f8fef9198f2f72a70f54
#
_cell.length_a   1.000
_cell.length_b   1.000
_cell.length_c   1.000
_cell.angle_alpha   90.00
_cell.angle_beta   90.00
_cell.angle_gamma   90.00
#
_symmetry.space_group_name_H-M   'P 1'
#
loop_
_entity.id
_entity.type
_entity.pdbx_description
1 polymer ?
#
loop_
_entity_poly.entity_id
_entity_poly.type
_entity_poly.pdbx_seq_one_letter_code
_entity_poly.pdbx_strand_id
1 'polypeptide(L)'
;GFLNIGPTIEYVERAFDAAKYGWYSEEPFIDAAIQSVVDPDMAPPGKHVMSCFVQYAPYELRESDWDTERERFGDTAQAVLESHFPGFGDLVLHREVVTPVDIERRTGLTEGNIFAGEFLAPQMYFFRPAPGWSQYRTPIDGYYQCGSGTHPGGCVIGSPGKLASERVLRDLRSGGHSGR
;
A
#
# COMPACT_ATOMS: atom_id res chain seq x y z
N GLY A 1 6.55 11.01 -13.68
CA GLY A 1 6.35 12.12 -12.76
C GLY A 1 5.59 11.68 -11.54
N PHE A 2 5.81 12.41 -10.44
CA PHE A 2 5.07 12.21 -9.19
C PHE A 2 4.35 13.48 -8.83
N LEU A 3 3.16 13.36 -8.28
CA LEU A 3 2.40 14.46 -7.69
C LEU A 3 1.74 13.98 -6.40
N ASN A 4 1.51 14.93 -5.50
CA ASN A 4 0.91 14.68 -4.21
C ASN A 4 -0.15 15.77 -3.97
N ILE A 5 -1.35 15.36 -3.58
CA ILE A 5 -2.44 16.26 -3.21
C ILE A 5 -2.75 16.04 -1.74
N GLY A 6 -2.20 16.92 -0.93
CA GLY A 6 -2.35 16.98 0.51
C GLY A 6 -1.78 18.30 1.01
N PRO A 7 -2.48 19.42 0.74
CA PRO A 7 -1.90 20.76 0.87
C PRO A 7 -1.56 21.15 2.31
N THR A 8 -2.21 20.56 3.30
CA THR A 8 -1.95 20.82 4.73
C THR A 8 -2.07 19.56 5.56
N ILE A 9 -1.52 19.58 6.77
CA ILE A 9 -1.67 18.49 7.75
C ILE A 9 -3.16 18.29 8.09
N GLU A 10 -3.91 19.37 8.24
CA GLU A 10 -5.34 19.31 8.55
C GLU A 10 -6.16 18.66 7.43
N TYR A 11 -5.73 18.83 6.18
CA TYR A 11 -6.35 18.14 5.04
C TYR A 11 -6.20 16.62 5.15
N VAL A 12 -4.98 16.18 5.41
CA VAL A 12 -4.67 14.74 5.56
C VAL A 12 -5.37 14.16 6.79
N GLU A 13 -5.42 14.92 7.90
CA GLU A 13 -6.12 14.50 9.13
C GLU A 13 -7.62 14.34 8.88
N ARG A 14 -8.28 15.27 8.16
CA ARG A 14 -9.69 15.13 7.80
C ARG A 14 -9.95 13.92 6.90
N ALA A 15 -9.06 13.65 5.96
CA ALA A 15 -9.17 12.45 5.12
C ALA A 15 -9.09 11.17 5.95
N PHE A 16 -8.22 11.14 6.96
CA PHE A 16 -8.10 10.02 7.90
C PHE A 16 -9.30 9.93 8.85
N ASP A 17 -9.82 11.05 9.32
CA ASP A 17 -11.02 11.06 10.19
C ASP A 17 -12.22 10.41 9.51
N ALA A 18 -12.44 10.65 8.22
CA ALA A 18 -13.51 9.98 7.49
C ALA A 18 -13.36 8.45 7.57
N ALA A 19 -12.13 7.93 7.39
CA ALA A 19 -11.86 6.50 7.48
C ALA A 19 -12.06 5.92 8.88
N LYS A 20 -11.71 6.66 9.94
CA LYS A 20 -11.99 6.25 11.33
C LYS A 20 -13.48 6.02 11.59
N TYR A 21 -14.34 6.79 10.94
CA TYR A 21 -15.78 6.66 11.07
C TYR A 21 -16.42 5.71 10.05
N GLY A 22 -15.59 4.97 9.30
CA GLY A 22 -16.03 3.94 8.37
C GLY A 22 -16.49 4.48 7.02
N TRP A 23 -15.93 5.61 6.58
CA TRP A 23 -16.21 6.15 5.26
C TRP A 23 -14.95 6.70 4.61
N TYR A 24 -14.93 6.88 3.30
CA TYR A 24 -13.86 7.58 2.61
C TYR A 24 -14.13 9.10 2.57
N SER A 25 -13.07 9.90 2.51
CA SER A 25 -13.19 11.36 2.43
C SER A 25 -13.71 11.81 1.06
N GLU A 26 -14.48 12.86 1.03
CA GLU A 26 -14.81 13.59 -0.22
C GLU A 26 -13.62 14.40 -0.73
N GLU A 27 -12.63 14.67 0.12
CA GLU A 27 -11.36 15.30 -0.21
C GLU A 27 -10.21 14.36 0.19
N PRO A 28 -10.02 13.21 -0.52
CA PRO A 28 -8.99 12.25 -0.18
C PRO A 28 -7.57 12.80 -0.45
N PHE A 29 -6.64 12.35 0.37
CA PHE A 29 -5.22 12.50 0.07
C PHE A 29 -4.85 11.60 -1.12
N ILE A 30 -4.13 12.14 -2.10
CA ILE A 30 -3.76 11.42 -3.31
C ILE A 30 -2.26 11.51 -3.54
N ASP A 31 -1.59 10.35 -3.57
CA ASP A 31 -0.27 10.18 -4.16
C ASP A 31 -0.43 9.60 -5.55
N ALA A 32 0.09 10.28 -6.56
CA ALA A 32 0.00 9.79 -7.93
C ALA A 32 1.36 9.75 -8.62
N ALA A 33 1.53 8.71 -9.41
CA ALA A 33 2.71 8.51 -10.25
C ALA A 33 2.30 8.33 -11.70
N ILE A 34 2.95 9.09 -12.59
CA ILE A 34 2.85 8.91 -14.04
C ILE A 34 4.10 8.16 -14.47
N GLN A 35 4.02 6.83 -14.45
CA GLN A 35 5.15 5.93 -14.69
C GLN A 35 5.69 6.07 -16.12
N SER A 36 4.81 6.21 -17.10
CA SER A 36 5.15 6.35 -18.52
C SER A 36 5.97 7.61 -18.88
N VAL A 37 6.12 8.55 -17.95
CA VAL A 37 7.08 9.68 -18.12
C VAL A 37 8.52 9.21 -17.92
N VAL A 38 8.74 8.15 -17.14
CA VAL A 38 10.06 7.56 -16.86
C VAL A 38 10.32 6.38 -17.79
N ASP A 39 9.31 5.56 -18.00
CA ASP A 39 9.34 4.40 -18.88
C ASP A 39 8.24 4.52 -19.95
N PRO A 40 8.55 5.08 -21.12
CA PRO A 40 7.57 5.29 -22.19
C PRO A 40 6.91 4.01 -22.71
N ASP A 41 7.55 2.85 -22.55
CA ASP A 41 7.01 1.57 -23.03
C ASP A 41 5.80 1.09 -22.21
N MET A 42 5.52 1.73 -21.06
CA MET A 42 4.33 1.44 -20.24
C MET A 42 3.01 1.94 -20.85
N ALA A 43 3.05 2.73 -21.91
CA ALA A 43 1.85 3.23 -22.58
C ALA A 43 2.04 3.34 -24.08
N PRO A 44 0.97 3.27 -24.89
CA PRO A 44 1.07 3.53 -26.33
C PRO A 44 1.59 4.95 -26.61
N PRO A 45 2.21 5.17 -27.77
CA PRO A 45 2.72 6.49 -28.15
C PRO A 45 1.69 7.61 -27.99
N GLY A 46 2.08 8.69 -27.32
CA GLY A 46 1.20 9.84 -27.04
C GLY A 46 0.14 9.60 -25.96
N LYS A 47 0.23 8.48 -25.25
CA LYS A 47 -0.62 8.16 -24.10
C LYS A 47 0.21 8.04 -22.84
N HIS A 48 -0.45 8.09 -21.68
CA HIS A 48 0.17 7.93 -20.38
C HIS A 48 -0.61 6.97 -19.50
N VAL A 49 0.08 6.31 -18.60
CA VAL A 49 -0.51 5.58 -17.48
C VAL A 49 -0.20 6.32 -16.18
N MET A 50 -1.22 6.46 -15.34
CA MET A 50 -1.13 7.10 -14.03
C MET A 50 -1.70 6.17 -12.99
N SER A 51 -0.94 5.92 -11.93
CA SER A 51 -1.42 5.22 -10.73
C SER A 51 -1.67 6.23 -9.63
N CYS A 52 -2.85 6.16 -9.01
CA CYS A 52 -3.21 6.98 -7.87
C CYS A 52 -3.33 6.10 -6.63
N PHE A 53 -2.58 6.43 -5.58
CA PHE A 53 -2.77 5.88 -4.25
C PHE A 53 -3.62 6.85 -3.45
N VAL A 54 -4.89 6.48 -3.29
CA VAL A 54 -5.92 7.36 -2.72
C VAL A 54 -6.18 6.96 -1.27
N GLN A 55 -6.04 7.89 -0.35
CA GLN A 55 -6.16 7.66 1.08
C GLN A 55 -7.19 8.62 1.72
N TYR A 56 -8.02 8.14 2.62
CA TYR A 56 -7.98 6.77 3.16
C TYR A 56 -9.23 6.01 2.73
N ALA A 57 -9.07 4.73 2.47
CA ALA A 57 -10.16 3.84 2.10
C ALA A 57 -10.22 2.71 3.15
N PRO A 58 -11.18 2.73 4.09
CA PRO A 58 -11.32 1.66 5.08
C PRO A 58 -11.75 0.36 4.40
N TYR A 59 -11.39 -0.79 4.96
CA TYR A 59 -11.80 -2.08 4.40
C TYR A 59 -13.31 -2.28 4.47
N GLU A 60 -13.93 -1.95 5.60
CA GLU A 60 -15.37 -1.98 5.80
C GLU A 60 -15.97 -0.58 5.73
N LEU A 61 -16.97 -0.40 4.89
CA LEU A 61 -17.79 0.81 4.86
C LEU A 61 -18.97 0.66 5.83
N ARG A 62 -19.26 1.70 6.60
CA ARG A 62 -20.24 1.67 7.68
C ARG A 62 -21.69 1.43 7.21
N GLU A 63 -22.07 2.01 6.08
CA GLU A 63 -23.46 2.05 5.61
C GLU A 63 -23.62 1.53 4.18
N SER A 64 -22.55 0.99 3.58
CA SER A 64 -22.52 0.51 2.21
C SER A 64 -21.42 -0.56 2.04
N ASP A 65 -21.13 -0.94 0.84
CA ASP A 65 -20.04 -1.85 0.46
C ASP A 65 -19.26 -1.32 -0.74
N TRP A 66 -18.05 -1.89 -0.94
CA TRP A 66 -17.17 -1.45 -2.01
C TRP A 66 -17.63 -1.87 -3.41
N ASP A 67 -18.47 -2.89 -3.53
CA ASP A 67 -19.01 -3.27 -4.83
C ASP A 67 -20.01 -2.20 -5.32
N THR A 68 -20.69 -1.53 -4.39
CA THR A 68 -21.58 -0.39 -4.65
C THR A 68 -20.84 0.93 -4.81
N GLU A 69 -19.88 1.23 -3.92
CA GLU A 69 -19.25 2.55 -3.79
C GLU A 69 -17.99 2.73 -4.67
N ARG A 70 -17.47 1.69 -5.27
CA ARG A 70 -16.25 1.70 -6.06
C ARG A 70 -16.16 2.86 -7.06
N GLU A 71 -17.15 2.96 -7.93
CA GLU A 71 -17.14 3.98 -8.98
C GLU A 71 -17.28 5.39 -8.41
N ARG A 72 -18.11 5.56 -7.39
CA ARG A 72 -18.27 6.84 -6.70
C ARG A 72 -16.98 7.29 -6.01
N PHE A 73 -16.24 6.37 -5.39
CA PHE A 73 -14.92 6.66 -4.85
C PHE A 73 -13.92 7.09 -5.93
N GLY A 74 -13.96 6.40 -7.08
CA GLY A 74 -13.19 6.80 -8.25
C GLY A 74 -13.56 8.18 -8.79
N ASP A 75 -14.85 8.52 -8.82
CA ASP A 75 -15.35 9.83 -9.23
C ASP A 75 -14.88 10.92 -8.26
N THR A 76 -14.91 10.63 -6.96
CA THR A 76 -14.40 11.54 -5.92
C THR A 76 -12.90 11.83 -6.12
N ALA A 77 -12.08 10.81 -6.33
CA ALA A 77 -10.66 11.00 -6.60
C ALA A 77 -10.40 11.79 -7.89
N GLN A 78 -11.16 11.50 -8.95
CA GLN A 78 -11.06 12.23 -10.21
C GLN A 78 -11.50 13.70 -10.05
N ALA A 79 -12.55 14.00 -9.27
CA ALA A 79 -12.98 15.36 -8.99
C ALA A 79 -11.91 16.17 -8.25
N VAL A 80 -11.19 15.55 -7.31
CA VAL A 80 -10.06 16.18 -6.64
C VAL A 80 -8.94 16.50 -7.63
N LEU A 81 -8.59 15.57 -8.52
CA LEU A 81 -7.61 15.80 -9.58
C LEU A 81 -8.05 16.94 -10.51
N GLU A 82 -9.31 16.95 -10.94
CA GLU A 82 -9.89 17.99 -11.78
C GLU A 82 -9.82 19.37 -11.13
N SER A 83 -10.04 19.46 -9.82
CA SER A 83 -9.98 20.74 -9.09
C SER A 83 -8.58 21.35 -9.06
N HIS A 84 -7.53 20.50 -9.12
CA HIS A 84 -6.12 20.94 -9.15
C HIS A 84 -5.58 21.08 -10.59
N PHE A 85 -6.12 20.32 -11.51
CA PHE A 85 -5.70 20.24 -12.91
C PHE A 85 -6.92 20.36 -13.82
N PRO A 86 -7.46 21.59 -14.06
CA PRO A 86 -8.65 21.79 -14.90
C PRO A 86 -8.49 21.16 -16.27
N GLY A 87 -9.46 20.35 -16.70
CA GLY A 87 -9.44 19.59 -17.94
C GLY A 87 -8.83 18.19 -17.81
N PHE A 88 -8.46 17.77 -16.60
CA PHE A 88 -7.92 16.42 -16.36
C PHE A 88 -8.92 15.34 -16.77
N GLY A 89 -10.20 15.52 -16.43
CA GLY A 89 -11.24 14.56 -16.74
C GLY A 89 -11.38 14.27 -18.24
N ASP A 90 -11.19 15.27 -19.10
CA ASP A 90 -11.24 15.11 -20.56
C ASP A 90 -10.09 14.28 -21.12
N LEU A 91 -9.01 14.14 -20.35
CA LEU A 91 -7.83 13.34 -20.73
C LEU A 91 -7.95 11.87 -20.32
N VAL A 92 -8.88 11.53 -19.44
CA VAL A 92 -9.06 10.16 -18.93
C VAL A 92 -9.73 9.29 -19.99
N LEU A 93 -8.98 8.36 -20.56
CA LEU A 93 -9.50 7.42 -21.56
C LEU A 93 -10.12 6.17 -20.92
N HIS A 94 -9.56 5.73 -19.81
CA HIS A 94 -10.00 4.58 -19.04
C HIS A 94 -9.56 4.73 -17.59
N ARG A 95 -10.37 4.21 -16.67
CA ARG A 95 -10.10 4.20 -15.23
C ARG A 95 -10.40 2.81 -14.67
N GLU A 96 -9.51 2.31 -13.84
CA GLU A 96 -9.75 1.17 -12.97
C GLU A 96 -9.70 1.63 -11.52
N VAL A 97 -10.68 1.24 -10.73
CA VAL A 97 -10.72 1.49 -9.28
C VAL A 97 -10.49 0.18 -8.56
N VAL A 98 -9.40 0.11 -7.79
CA VAL A 98 -9.03 -1.06 -6.99
C VAL A 98 -9.24 -0.72 -5.52
N THR A 99 -10.21 -1.38 -4.91
CA THR A 99 -10.59 -1.18 -3.51
C THR A 99 -9.80 -2.08 -2.57
N PRO A 100 -9.78 -1.84 -1.24
CA PRO A 100 -9.18 -2.77 -0.28
C PRO A 100 -9.70 -4.21 -0.41
N VAL A 101 -11.00 -4.36 -0.65
CA VAL A 101 -11.63 -5.68 -0.87
C VAL A 101 -11.13 -6.34 -2.16
N ASP A 102 -10.89 -5.57 -3.23
CA ASP A 102 -10.29 -6.11 -4.46
C ASP A 102 -8.85 -6.54 -4.26
N ILE A 103 -8.08 -5.80 -3.47
CA ILE A 103 -6.70 -6.19 -3.13
C ILE A 103 -6.71 -7.53 -2.42
N GLU A 104 -7.56 -7.71 -1.41
CA GLU A 104 -7.68 -8.99 -0.72
C GLU A 104 -8.13 -10.11 -1.66
N ARG A 105 -9.17 -9.90 -2.46
CA ARG A 105 -9.69 -10.87 -3.43
C ARG A 105 -8.63 -11.31 -4.45
N ARG A 106 -7.78 -10.38 -4.91
CA ARG A 106 -6.76 -10.65 -5.94
C ARG A 106 -5.46 -11.22 -5.39
N THR A 107 -5.10 -10.88 -4.15
CA THR A 107 -3.76 -11.16 -3.61
C THR A 107 -3.76 -12.03 -2.35
N GLY A 108 -4.89 -12.15 -1.66
CA GLY A 108 -4.99 -12.83 -0.37
C GLY A 108 -4.42 -12.02 0.81
N LEU A 109 -4.08 -10.74 0.60
CA LEU A 109 -3.67 -9.87 1.69
C LEU A 109 -4.86 -9.54 2.59
N THR A 110 -4.77 -9.88 3.85
CA THR A 110 -5.83 -9.66 4.83
C THR A 110 -6.27 -8.19 4.85
N GLU A 111 -7.57 -7.96 4.66
CA GLU A 111 -8.19 -6.62 4.58
C GLU A 111 -7.55 -5.69 3.54
N GLY A 112 -6.91 -6.27 2.52
CA GLY A 112 -6.23 -5.51 1.49
C GLY A 112 -5.03 -4.70 1.99
N ASN A 113 -4.51 -5.02 3.17
CA ASN A 113 -3.44 -4.24 3.79
C ASN A 113 -2.08 -4.51 3.14
N ILE A 114 -1.65 -3.57 2.30
CA ILE A 114 -0.36 -3.66 1.58
C ILE A 114 0.87 -3.62 2.50
N PHE A 115 0.72 -3.24 3.77
CA PHE A 115 1.80 -3.25 4.76
C PHE A 115 1.91 -4.57 5.52
N ALA A 116 1.03 -5.55 5.23
CA ALA A 116 1.00 -6.86 5.89
C ALA A 116 0.91 -6.73 7.44
N GLY A 117 -0.01 -5.94 7.91
CA GLY A 117 -0.24 -5.58 9.31
C GLY A 117 -0.24 -4.06 9.51
N GLU A 118 -0.62 -3.61 10.68
CA GLU A 118 -0.68 -2.19 10.99
C GLU A 118 0.71 -1.55 11.06
N PHE A 119 0.81 -0.30 10.65
CA PHE A 119 2.05 0.49 10.73
C PHE A 119 2.13 1.26 12.06
N LEU A 120 1.73 0.59 13.15
CA LEU A 120 1.78 1.11 14.52
C LEU A 120 3.04 0.62 15.24
N ALA A 121 3.47 1.36 16.25
CA ALA A 121 4.67 1.06 17.01
C ALA A 121 4.77 -0.40 17.52
N PRO A 122 3.69 -1.05 18.00
CA PRO A 122 3.73 -2.47 18.40
C PRO A 122 3.93 -3.46 17.25
N GLN A 123 3.81 -3.02 15.99
CA GLN A 123 3.97 -3.85 14.81
C GLN A 123 5.05 -3.32 13.85
N MET A 124 5.95 -2.47 14.33
CA MET A 124 7.04 -1.91 13.55
C MET A 124 8.39 -2.41 14.04
N TYR A 125 9.41 -2.26 13.18
CA TYR A 125 10.81 -2.55 13.46
C TYR A 125 11.00 -3.96 14.02
N PHE A 126 11.58 -4.06 15.23
CA PHE A 126 11.90 -5.33 15.90
C PHE A 126 10.68 -6.02 16.54
N PHE A 127 9.50 -5.43 16.48
CA PHE A 127 8.25 -6.11 16.82
C PHE A 127 7.61 -6.85 15.63
N ARG A 128 8.14 -6.69 14.42
CA ARG A 128 7.61 -7.31 13.19
C ARG A 128 8.41 -8.57 12.82
N PRO A 129 7.78 -9.71 12.53
CA PRO A 129 6.32 -9.98 12.47
C PRO A 129 5.67 -10.12 13.85
N ALA A 130 6.45 -10.47 14.86
CA ALA A 130 6.03 -10.59 16.24
C ALA A 130 7.22 -10.34 17.18
N PRO A 131 7.00 -9.90 18.43
CA PRO A 131 8.06 -9.74 19.42
C PRO A 131 8.92 -11.01 19.54
N GLY A 132 10.25 -10.84 19.48
CA GLY A 132 11.22 -11.95 19.54
C GLY A 132 11.53 -12.63 18.19
N TRP A 133 10.78 -12.37 17.14
CA TRP A 133 10.93 -13.03 15.82
C TRP A 133 11.41 -12.10 14.70
N SER A 134 11.87 -10.92 15.02
CA SER A 134 12.34 -9.93 14.02
C SER A 134 13.63 -10.33 13.29
N GLN A 135 14.26 -11.45 13.65
CA GLN A 135 15.51 -11.91 13.09
C GLN A 135 15.34 -12.91 11.92
N TYR A 136 14.19 -12.89 11.24
CA TYR A 136 13.85 -13.68 10.04
C TYR A 136 13.70 -15.18 10.27
N ARG A 137 14.06 -15.70 11.44
CA ARG A 137 13.82 -17.09 11.84
C ARG A 137 12.35 -17.28 12.21
N THR A 138 11.89 -18.53 12.13
CA THR A 138 10.58 -18.94 12.63
C THR A 138 10.74 -20.05 13.67
N PRO A 139 9.67 -20.43 14.40
CA PRO A 139 9.70 -21.61 15.27
C PRO A 139 9.97 -22.93 14.55
N ILE A 140 9.89 -22.95 13.22
CA ILE A 140 10.10 -24.13 12.39
C ILE A 140 11.57 -24.15 11.96
N ASP A 141 12.26 -25.26 12.23
CA ASP A 141 13.65 -25.43 11.87
C ASP A 141 13.86 -25.31 10.36
N GLY A 142 14.85 -24.50 9.98
CA GLY A 142 15.18 -24.26 8.57
C GLY A 142 14.19 -23.39 7.81
N TYR A 143 13.10 -22.97 8.42
CA TYR A 143 12.14 -22.06 7.80
C TYR A 143 12.42 -20.61 8.19
N TYR A 144 12.58 -19.76 7.18
CA TYR A 144 12.85 -18.32 7.33
C TYR A 144 11.75 -17.52 6.64
N GLN A 145 11.47 -16.35 7.17
CA GLN A 145 10.48 -15.44 6.63
C GLN A 145 11.16 -14.13 6.18
N CYS A 146 10.77 -13.62 5.02
CA CYS A 146 11.18 -12.30 4.52
C CYS A 146 10.00 -11.61 3.83
N GLY A 147 10.22 -10.37 3.41
CA GLY A 147 9.18 -9.58 2.74
C GLY A 147 8.55 -8.53 3.66
N SER A 148 7.44 -7.95 3.22
CA SER A 148 6.80 -6.79 3.89
C SER A 148 6.33 -7.08 5.32
N GLY A 149 5.99 -8.33 5.61
CA GLY A 149 5.58 -8.76 6.95
C GLY A 149 6.72 -8.85 7.98
N THR A 150 7.99 -8.69 7.58
CA THR A 150 9.16 -8.80 8.47
C THR A 150 9.84 -7.44 8.68
N HIS A 151 10.77 -7.38 9.65
CA HIS A 151 11.62 -6.20 9.86
C HIS A 151 12.41 -5.86 8.57
N PRO A 152 12.60 -4.60 8.19
CA PRO A 152 12.08 -3.36 8.78
C PRO A 152 10.66 -2.99 8.33
N GLY A 153 9.99 -3.82 7.58
CA GLY A 153 8.68 -3.57 6.99
C GLY A 153 8.72 -3.51 5.47
N GLY A 154 7.58 -3.14 4.87
CA GLY A 154 7.41 -3.03 3.43
C GLY A 154 8.17 -1.87 2.78
N CYS A 155 7.68 -1.46 1.63
CA CYS A 155 8.34 -0.59 0.63
C CYS A 155 9.28 -1.36 -0.31
N VAL A 156 9.52 -0.80 -1.50
CA VAL A 156 10.32 -1.44 -2.56
C VAL A 156 11.82 -1.19 -2.32
N ILE A 157 12.32 -1.50 -1.13
CA ILE A 157 13.71 -1.27 -0.72
C ILE A 157 14.59 -2.52 -0.70
N GLY A 158 13.99 -3.71 -0.79
CA GLY A 158 14.70 -4.99 -0.77
C GLY A 158 15.35 -5.34 0.60
N SER A 159 15.27 -4.48 1.60
CA SER A 159 15.93 -4.67 2.90
C SER A 159 15.54 -5.96 3.62
N PRO A 160 14.25 -6.35 3.71
CA PRO A 160 13.86 -7.59 4.34
C PRO A 160 14.50 -8.82 3.69
N GLY A 161 14.53 -8.85 2.36
CA GLY A 161 15.18 -9.94 1.61
C GLY A 161 16.68 -10.01 1.85
N LYS A 162 17.38 -8.86 1.80
CA LYS A 162 18.81 -8.76 2.08
C LYS A 162 19.12 -9.27 3.51
N LEU A 163 18.45 -8.75 4.50
CA LEU A 163 18.70 -9.07 5.90
C LEU A 163 18.35 -10.54 6.22
N ALA A 164 17.28 -11.06 5.61
CA ALA A 164 16.93 -12.48 5.73
C ALA A 164 18.01 -13.39 5.12
N SER A 165 18.49 -13.07 3.91
CA SER A 165 19.55 -13.85 3.25
C SER A 165 20.85 -13.87 4.07
N GLU A 166 21.24 -12.73 4.65
CA GLU A 166 22.39 -12.65 5.55
C GLU A 166 22.20 -13.51 6.81
N ARG A 167 20.98 -13.59 7.33
CA ARG A 167 20.66 -14.49 8.45
C ARG A 167 20.78 -15.95 8.06
N VAL A 168 20.17 -16.35 6.96
CA VAL A 168 20.26 -17.72 6.42
C VAL A 168 21.72 -18.14 6.25
N LEU A 169 22.53 -17.31 5.60
CA LEU A 169 23.94 -17.60 5.37
C LEU A 169 24.75 -17.75 6.67
N ARG A 170 24.46 -16.94 7.67
CA ARG A 170 25.09 -17.06 9.00
C ARG A 170 24.74 -18.38 9.67
N ASP A 171 23.46 -18.74 9.64
CA ASP A 171 22.99 -19.98 10.28
C ASP A 171 23.54 -21.22 9.59
N LEU A 172 23.63 -21.26 8.25
CA LEU A 172 24.25 -22.35 7.50
C LEU A 172 25.74 -22.53 7.86
N ARG A 173 26.47 -21.42 8.06
CA ARG A 173 27.90 -21.48 8.46
C ARG A 173 28.09 -21.94 9.90
N SER A 174 27.13 -21.71 10.77
CA SER A 174 27.19 -22.10 12.20
C SER A 174 26.61 -23.50 12.51
N GLY A 175 26.22 -24.27 11.50
CA GLY A 175 25.69 -25.61 11.68
C GLY A 175 24.19 -25.74 11.74
N GLY A 176 23.48 -24.68 11.32
CA GLY A 176 22.03 -24.66 11.18
C GLY A 176 21.30 -23.90 12.27
N HIS A 177 20.02 -23.66 12.01
CA HIS A 177 19.05 -23.04 12.93
C HIS A 177 18.23 -24.15 13.59
N SER A 178 18.33 -24.29 14.90
CA SER A 178 17.37 -25.05 15.72
C SER A 178 16.31 -24.08 16.25
N GLY A 179 15.04 -24.35 15.97
CA GLY A 179 13.92 -23.55 16.47
C GLY A 179 13.83 -23.63 18.00
N ARG A 180 14.33 -22.62 18.69
CA ARG A 180 14.14 -22.42 20.13
C ARG A 180 13.51 -21.08 20.37
#